data_ccf968f26fa2d6eb5e602f54c11906b0
#
_entry.id   ccf968f26fa2d6eb5e602f54c11906b0
#
_cell.length_a   1.000
_cell.length_b   1.000
_cell.length_c   1.000
_cell.angle_alpha   90.00
_cell.angle_beta   90.00
_cell.angle_gamma   90.00
#
_symmetry.space_group_name_H-M   'P 1'
#
loop_
_entity.id
_entity.type
_entity.pdbx_description
1 polymer ?
#
loop_
_entity_poly.entity_id
_entity_poly.type
_entity_poly.pdbx_seq_one_letter_code
_entity_poly.pdbx_strand_id
1 'polypeptide(L)'
;MGTPVAARLDPDSRNAFIAALLGWTMDAFDYFLVVLVYAEIAKDFGVSLERMAFLTTATLLMRPVGALPFGLWADRIGRRTPLMVDVAFYSVVGFACAFAPNFAVLLLLRLLYGIGMGGEWGLGAALAMEKIPTGRRGQFSGILQVGYSLGYLLAALAFLLVHSVAGLSWRWLFGLSLLPALVSL
;
A
#
# COMPACT_ATOMS: atom_id res chain seq x y z
N MET A 1 -30.12 -6.37 32.41
CA MET A 1 -28.79 -6.48 31.79
C MET A 1 -28.97 -7.25 30.50
N GLY A 2 -29.15 -6.54 29.37
CA GLY A 2 -29.28 -7.16 28.05
C GLY A 2 -27.89 -7.60 27.57
N THR A 3 -27.77 -8.88 27.27
CA THR A 3 -26.61 -9.41 26.53
C THR A 3 -26.37 -8.58 25.31
N PRO A 4 -25.12 -8.11 25.04
CA PRO A 4 -24.85 -7.43 23.81
C PRO A 4 -25.02 -8.46 22.67
N VAL A 5 -26.13 -8.36 21.97
CA VAL A 5 -26.28 -9.01 20.66
C VAL A 5 -25.04 -8.60 19.86
N ALA A 6 -24.23 -9.58 19.47
CA ALA A 6 -23.11 -9.37 18.58
C ALA A 6 -23.69 -8.83 17.26
N ALA A 7 -23.90 -7.52 17.21
CA ALA A 7 -24.47 -6.85 16.06
C ALA A 7 -23.53 -7.16 14.88
N ARG A 8 -23.98 -8.03 14.00
CA ARG A 8 -23.29 -8.28 12.73
C ARG A 8 -23.17 -6.94 12.01
N LEU A 9 -21.99 -6.63 11.52
CA LEU A 9 -21.84 -5.47 10.65
C LEU A 9 -22.80 -5.64 9.47
N ASP A 10 -23.44 -4.54 9.08
CA ASP A 10 -24.18 -4.55 7.84
C ASP A 10 -23.24 -4.87 6.66
N PRO A 11 -23.73 -5.40 5.56
CA PRO A 11 -22.90 -5.81 4.41
C PRO A 11 -22.01 -4.68 3.88
N ASP A 12 -22.48 -3.44 3.87
CA ASP A 12 -21.73 -2.29 3.38
C ASP A 12 -20.55 -1.93 4.29
N SER A 13 -20.78 -1.93 5.61
CA SER A 13 -19.73 -1.70 6.62
C SER A 13 -18.67 -2.78 6.57
N ARG A 14 -19.10 -4.04 6.41
CA ARG A 14 -18.17 -5.17 6.27
C ARG A 14 -17.33 -5.06 5.00
N ASN A 15 -17.95 -4.76 3.87
CA ASN A 15 -17.25 -4.64 2.58
C ASN A 15 -16.27 -3.46 2.59
N ALA A 16 -16.66 -2.31 3.14
CA ALA A 16 -15.78 -1.16 3.29
C ALA A 16 -14.57 -1.49 4.19
N PHE A 17 -14.78 -2.24 5.27
CA PHE A 17 -13.69 -2.65 6.16
C PHE A 17 -12.74 -3.65 5.48
N ILE A 18 -13.29 -4.65 4.76
CA ILE A 18 -12.46 -5.61 4.01
C ILE A 18 -11.64 -4.91 2.93
N ALA A 19 -12.24 -3.99 2.19
CA ALA A 19 -11.53 -3.21 1.18
C ALA A 19 -10.38 -2.39 1.80
N ALA A 20 -10.62 -1.72 2.93
CA ALA A 20 -9.58 -0.97 3.62
C ALA A 20 -8.48 -1.89 4.20
N LEU A 21 -8.82 -3.06 4.72
CA LEU A 21 -7.84 -4.05 5.22
C LEU A 21 -6.98 -4.60 4.06
N LEU A 22 -7.59 -4.90 2.93
CA LEU A 22 -6.86 -5.37 1.74
C LEU A 22 -5.96 -4.27 1.20
N GLY A 23 -6.44 -3.04 1.07
CA GLY A 23 -5.64 -1.89 0.66
C GLY A 23 -4.44 -1.69 1.57
N TRP A 24 -4.65 -1.63 2.88
CA TRP A 24 -3.59 -1.50 3.88
C TRP A 24 -2.56 -2.64 3.82
N THR A 25 -3.03 -3.87 3.57
CA THR A 25 -2.16 -5.04 3.40
C THR A 25 -1.32 -4.92 2.12
N MET A 26 -1.92 -4.47 1.01
CA MET A 26 -1.22 -4.31 -0.25
C MET A 26 -0.24 -3.14 -0.24
N ASP A 27 -0.55 -2.04 0.46
CA ASP A 27 0.37 -0.92 0.68
C ASP A 27 1.63 -1.39 1.42
N ALA A 28 1.45 -2.13 2.52
CA ALA A 28 2.56 -2.71 3.26
C ALA A 28 3.34 -3.74 2.42
N PHE A 29 2.66 -4.57 1.65
CA PHE A 29 3.27 -5.52 0.72
C PHE A 29 4.23 -4.84 -0.24
N ASP A 30 3.77 -3.84 -0.97
CA ASP A 30 4.59 -3.08 -1.93
C ASP A 30 5.77 -2.35 -1.27
N TYR A 31 5.54 -1.78 -0.09
CA TYR A 31 6.61 -1.15 0.68
C TYR A 31 7.72 -2.13 1.03
N PHE A 32 7.36 -3.31 1.55
CA PHE A 32 8.34 -4.30 1.97
C PHE A 32 9.01 -5.02 0.80
N LEU A 33 8.36 -5.17 -0.35
CA LEU A 33 9.01 -5.70 -1.55
C LEU A 33 10.29 -4.94 -1.88
N VAL A 34 10.25 -3.61 -1.82
CA VAL A 34 11.43 -2.77 -2.09
C VAL A 34 12.52 -2.99 -1.07
N VAL A 35 12.15 -3.05 0.22
CA VAL A 35 13.11 -3.22 1.33
C VAL A 35 13.84 -4.56 1.20
N LEU A 36 13.12 -5.63 0.86
CA LEU A 36 13.69 -6.97 0.72
C LEU A 36 14.71 -7.10 -0.42
N VAL A 37 14.58 -6.28 -1.47
CA VAL A 37 15.47 -6.32 -2.65
C VAL A 37 16.49 -5.18 -2.70
N TYR A 38 16.69 -4.44 -1.62
CA TYR A 38 17.64 -3.31 -1.56
C TYR A 38 19.03 -3.65 -2.06
N ALA A 39 19.58 -4.77 -1.57
CA ALA A 39 20.93 -5.17 -1.93
C ALA A 39 21.09 -5.49 -3.42
N GLU A 40 20.04 -6.06 -4.02
CA GLU A 40 20.04 -6.40 -5.44
C GLU A 40 19.92 -5.15 -6.31
N ILE A 41 18.99 -4.25 -5.99
CA ILE A 41 18.84 -2.98 -6.70
C ILE A 41 20.10 -2.13 -6.57
N ALA A 42 20.70 -2.08 -5.35
CA ALA A 42 21.94 -1.36 -5.11
C ALA A 42 23.08 -1.90 -5.99
N LYS A 43 23.20 -3.22 -6.10
CA LYS A 43 24.18 -3.89 -6.95
C LYS A 43 23.94 -3.61 -8.43
N ASP A 44 22.68 -3.71 -8.90
CA ASP A 44 22.29 -3.54 -10.29
C ASP A 44 22.59 -2.11 -10.80
N PHE A 45 22.32 -1.11 -9.96
CA PHE A 45 22.54 0.30 -10.31
C PHE A 45 23.89 0.85 -9.85
N GLY A 46 24.73 0.06 -9.17
CA GLY A 46 26.03 0.52 -8.68
C GLY A 46 25.91 1.63 -7.63
N VAL A 47 24.89 1.60 -6.78
CA VAL A 47 24.66 2.61 -5.72
C VAL A 47 24.86 2.01 -4.34
N SER A 48 25.09 2.87 -3.34
CA SER A 48 25.24 2.44 -1.94
C SER A 48 23.88 2.10 -1.32
N LEU A 49 23.90 1.28 -0.25
CA LEU A 49 22.70 0.99 0.55
C LEU A 49 22.12 2.24 1.21
N GLU A 50 22.94 3.25 1.50
CA GLU A 50 22.48 4.55 2.01
C GLU A 50 21.57 5.25 1.00
N ARG A 51 21.90 5.19 -0.30
CA ARG A 51 21.02 5.71 -1.36
C ARG A 51 19.69 4.95 -1.45
N MET A 52 19.71 3.64 -1.20
CA MET A 52 18.47 2.86 -1.13
C MET A 52 17.64 3.23 0.10
N ALA A 53 18.25 3.45 1.26
CA ALA A 53 17.56 3.96 2.45
C ALA A 53 16.99 5.37 2.20
N PHE A 54 17.74 6.25 1.54
CA PHE A 54 17.26 7.57 1.13
C PHE A 54 16.04 7.47 0.19
N LEU A 55 16.07 6.55 -0.80
CA LEU A 55 14.94 6.32 -1.70
C LEU A 55 13.65 6.00 -0.93
N THR A 56 13.73 5.12 0.07
CA THR A 56 12.56 4.77 0.89
C THR A 56 12.10 5.93 1.76
N THR A 57 13.04 6.63 2.41
CA THR A 57 12.73 7.81 3.21
C THR A 57 12.06 8.89 2.36
N ALA A 58 12.58 9.15 1.18
CA ALA A 58 12.01 10.11 0.23
C ALA A 58 10.61 9.70 -0.23
N THR A 59 10.38 8.40 -0.49
CA THR A 59 9.05 7.87 -0.79
C THR A 59 8.06 8.15 0.34
N LEU A 60 8.44 7.90 1.60
CA LEU A 60 7.59 8.16 2.77
C LEU A 60 7.33 9.65 2.99
N LEU A 61 8.31 10.51 2.71
CA LEU A 61 8.16 11.97 2.81
C LEU A 61 7.17 12.53 1.77
N MET A 62 6.92 11.83 0.68
CA MET A 62 5.90 12.23 -0.31
C MET A 62 4.47 11.89 0.10
N ARG A 63 4.26 11.03 1.12
CA ARG A 63 2.90 10.68 1.59
C ARG A 63 2.08 11.90 2.03
N PRO A 64 2.57 12.85 2.84
CA PRO A 64 1.80 14.06 3.17
C PRO A 64 1.45 14.90 1.94
N VAL A 65 2.32 14.93 0.92
CA VAL A 65 2.08 15.66 -0.33
C VAL A 65 0.89 15.08 -1.09
N GLY A 66 0.73 13.75 -1.08
CA GLY A 66 -0.41 13.06 -1.69
C GLY A 66 -1.68 13.11 -0.84
N ALA A 67 -1.55 12.99 0.48
CA ALA A 67 -2.70 12.98 1.39
C ALA A 67 -3.57 14.24 1.24
N LEU A 68 -2.96 15.41 1.01
CA LEU A 68 -3.67 16.69 0.86
C LEU A 68 -4.60 16.72 -0.38
N PRO A 69 -4.12 16.54 -1.63
CA PRO A 69 -4.98 16.62 -2.80
C PRO A 69 -6.04 15.51 -2.82
N PHE A 70 -5.70 14.27 -2.47
CA PHE A 70 -6.66 13.18 -2.42
C PHE A 70 -7.69 13.36 -1.31
N GLY A 71 -7.30 13.87 -0.13
CA GLY A 71 -8.23 14.22 0.94
C GLY A 71 -9.21 15.31 0.53
N LEU A 72 -8.72 16.44 0.01
CA LEU A 72 -9.56 17.54 -0.47
C LEU A 72 -10.51 17.11 -1.61
N TRP A 73 -10.06 16.21 -2.46
CA TRP A 73 -10.89 15.66 -3.52
C TRP A 73 -11.99 14.76 -2.95
N ALA A 74 -11.64 13.91 -1.98
CA ALA A 74 -12.59 13.03 -1.32
C ALA A 74 -13.68 13.78 -0.52
N ASP A 75 -13.34 14.92 0.06
CA ASP A 75 -14.30 15.76 0.77
C ASP A 75 -15.36 16.37 -0.18
N ARG A 76 -15.04 16.53 -1.48
CA ARG A 76 -15.95 17.12 -2.47
C ARG A 76 -16.86 16.10 -3.14
N ILE A 77 -16.35 14.93 -3.50
CA ILE A 77 -17.08 13.94 -4.33
C ILE A 77 -17.31 12.61 -3.63
N GLY A 78 -16.91 12.49 -2.36
CA GLY A 78 -16.94 11.24 -1.61
C GLY A 78 -15.63 10.44 -1.73
N ARG A 79 -15.43 9.50 -0.83
CA ARG A 79 -14.13 8.82 -0.63
C ARG A 79 -13.85 7.70 -1.62
N ARG A 80 -14.88 7.08 -2.20
CA ARG A 80 -14.72 5.87 -3.03
C ARG A 80 -13.94 6.14 -4.31
N THR A 81 -14.33 7.16 -5.07
CA THR A 81 -13.70 7.45 -6.38
C THR A 81 -12.25 7.90 -6.23
N PRO A 82 -11.90 8.87 -5.34
CA PRO A 82 -10.50 9.22 -5.12
C PRO A 82 -9.65 8.05 -4.67
N LEU A 83 -10.16 7.17 -3.79
CA LEU A 83 -9.43 5.99 -3.34
C LEU A 83 -9.14 5.02 -4.49
N MET A 84 -10.14 4.74 -5.37
CA MET A 84 -9.92 3.85 -6.53
C MET A 84 -8.91 4.43 -7.52
N VAL A 85 -8.96 5.74 -7.79
CA VAL A 85 -8.00 6.41 -8.68
C VAL A 85 -6.60 6.39 -8.06
N ASP A 86 -6.50 6.61 -6.77
CA ASP A 86 -5.25 6.60 -6.03
C ASP A 86 -4.59 5.21 -6.07
N VAL A 87 -5.36 4.16 -5.77
CA VAL A 87 -4.88 2.77 -5.83
C VAL A 87 -4.43 2.41 -7.25
N ALA A 88 -5.20 2.78 -8.28
CA ALA A 88 -4.80 2.55 -9.67
C ALA A 88 -3.51 3.29 -10.02
N PHE A 89 -3.39 4.55 -9.58
CA PHE A 89 -2.22 5.38 -9.83
C PHE A 89 -0.95 4.77 -9.22
N TYR A 90 -0.94 4.49 -7.90
CA TYR A 90 0.29 3.96 -7.30
C TYR A 90 0.61 2.54 -7.76
N SER A 91 -0.39 1.70 -8.10
CA SER A 91 -0.15 0.37 -8.65
C SER A 91 0.54 0.43 -10.01
N VAL A 92 0.10 1.33 -10.90
CA VAL A 92 0.74 1.54 -12.21
C VAL A 92 2.16 2.09 -12.04
N VAL A 93 2.35 3.06 -11.15
CA VAL A 93 3.68 3.63 -10.86
C VAL A 93 4.59 2.58 -10.23
N GLY A 94 4.08 1.77 -9.30
CA GLY A 94 4.80 0.64 -8.71
C GLY A 94 5.26 -0.35 -9.78
N PHE A 95 4.36 -0.75 -10.67
CA PHE A 95 4.69 -1.61 -11.81
C PHE A 95 5.74 -0.98 -12.73
N ALA A 96 5.64 0.32 -13.01
CA ALA A 96 6.63 1.04 -13.83
C ALA A 96 8.05 0.99 -13.23
N CYS A 97 8.19 0.84 -11.92
CA CYS A 97 9.50 0.68 -11.26
C CYS A 97 10.26 -0.56 -11.76
N ALA A 98 9.55 -1.61 -12.23
CA ALA A 98 10.18 -2.79 -12.83
C ALA A 98 11.02 -2.45 -14.08
N PHE A 99 10.68 -1.38 -14.77
CA PHE A 99 11.31 -0.96 -16.02
C PHE A 99 12.31 0.19 -15.83
N ALA A 100 12.60 0.59 -14.60
CA ALA A 100 13.54 1.66 -14.33
C ALA A 100 14.93 1.31 -14.88
N PRO A 101 15.51 2.16 -15.77
CA PRO A 101 16.82 1.91 -16.38
C PRO A 101 17.98 2.30 -15.47
N ASN A 102 17.75 3.14 -14.48
CA ASN A 102 18.75 3.64 -13.55
C ASN A 102 18.11 4.10 -12.24
N PHE A 103 18.96 4.38 -11.25
CA PHE A 103 18.53 4.81 -9.92
C PHE A 103 17.72 6.12 -9.93
N ALA A 104 18.05 7.08 -10.79
CA ALA A 104 17.36 8.38 -10.83
C ALA A 104 15.89 8.21 -11.28
N VAL A 105 15.64 7.39 -12.30
CA VAL A 105 14.29 7.07 -12.75
C VAL A 105 13.54 6.26 -11.68
N LEU A 106 14.19 5.30 -11.04
CA LEU A 106 13.59 4.56 -9.94
C LEU A 106 13.20 5.50 -8.79
N LEU A 107 14.07 6.44 -8.41
CA LEU A 107 13.79 7.43 -7.37
C LEU A 107 12.58 8.28 -7.74
N LEU A 108 12.53 8.81 -8.98
CA LEU A 108 11.39 9.61 -9.45
C LEU A 108 10.08 8.83 -9.37
N LEU A 109 10.07 7.59 -9.86
CA LEU A 109 8.89 6.72 -9.77
C LEU A 109 8.49 6.45 -8.32
N ARG A 110 9.44 6.25 -7.43
CA ARG A 110 9.18 6.05 -6.00
C ARG A 110 8.65 7.31 -5.29
N LEU A 111 9.07 8.50 -5.71
CA LEU A 111 8.47 9.75 -5.22
C LEU A 111 7.00 9.86 -5.64
N LEU A 112 6.68 9.57 -6.91
CA LEU A 112 5.31 9.52 -7.42
C LEU A 112 4.47 8.45 -6.70
N TYR A 113 5.05 7.26 -6.50
CA TYR A 113 4.44 6.19 -5.74
C TYR A 113 4.09 6.64 -4.31
N GLY A 114 5.01 7.35 -3.63
CA GLY A 114 4.78 7.90 -2.30
C GLY A 114 3.63 8.90 -2.23
N ILE A 115 3.41 9.69 -3.29
CA ILE A 115 2.25 10.58 -3.40
C ILE A 115 0.95 9.76 -3.41
N GLY A 116 0.88 8.69 -4.21
CA GLY A 116 -0.26 7.78 -4.23
C GLY A 116 -0.51 7.15 -2.85
N MET A 117 0.48 6.50 -2.26
CA MET A 117 0.35 5.90 -0.92
C MET A 117 -0.22 6.87 0.14
N GLY A 118 0.00 8.17 -0.02
CA GLY A 118 -0.51 9.19 0.91
C GLY A 118 -2.02 9.31 0.90
N GLY A 119 -2.64 9.19 -0.27
CA GLY A 119 -4.09 9.23 -0.42
C GLY A 119 -4.76 8.01 0.20
N GLU A 120 -4.25 6.83 -0.06
CA GLU A 120 -4.85 5.58 0.40
C GLU A 120 -4.97 5.49 1.92
N TRP A 121 -3.89 5.77 2.63
CA TRP A 121 -3.87 5.60 4.09
C TRP A 121 -4.94 6.41 4.80
N GLY A 122 -5.06 7.68 4.45
CA GLY A 122 -6.07 8.57 5.04
C GLY A 122 -7.48 8.20 4.66
N LEU A 123 -7.72 7.95 3.37
CA LEU A 123 -9.05 7.67 2.82
C LEU A 123 -9.57 6.29 3.22
N GLY A 124 -8.71 5.26 3.16
CA GLY A 124 -9.07 3.88 3.49
C GLY A 124 -9.44 3.73 4.96
N ALA A 125 -8.60 4.24 5.87
CA ALA A 125 -8.87 4.20 7.30
C ALA A 125 -10.15 4.97 7.67
N ALA A 126 -10.36 6.16 7.09
CA ALA A 126 -11.54 6.95 7.34
C ALA A 126 -12.81 6.25 6.81
N LEU A 127 -12.79 5.71 5.58
CA LEU A 127 -13.91 4.98 4.99
C LEU A 127 -14.31 3.77 5.85
N ALA A 128 -13.32 3.00 6.33
CA ALA A 128 -13.56 1.87 7.20
C ALA A 128 -14.20 2.29 8.53
N MET A 129 -13.63 3.31 9.19
CA MET A 129 -14.06 3.71 10.55
C MET A 129 -15.37 4.50 10.59
N GLU A 130 -15.75 5.17 9.51
CA GLU A 130 -17.05 5.87 9.44
C GLU A 130 -18.24 4.94 9.61
N LYS A 131 -18.16 3.75 9.06
CA LYS A 131 -19.23 2.76 9.09
C LYS A 131 -19.18 1.80 10.28
N ILE A 132 -18.13 1.85 11.10
CA ILE A 132 -17.98 1.00 12.28
C ILE A 132 -18.64 1.67 13.50
N PRO A 133 -19.48 0.95 14.28
CA PRO A 133 -20.05 1.44 15.52
C PRO A 133 -18.96 1.93 16.49
N THR A 134 -19.20 3.07 17.15
CA THR A 134 -18.21 3.75 18.00
C THR A 134 -17.60 2.84 19.08
N GLY A 135 -18.41 1.99 19.72
CA GLY A 135 -17.97 1.06 20.76
C GLY A 135 -17.03 -0.06 20.24
N ARG A 136 -16.92 -0.27 18.93
CA ARG A 136 -16.10 -1.33 18.32
C ARG A 136 -14.92 -0.79 17.50
N ARG A 137 -14.80 0.50 17.34
CA ARG A 137 -13.75 1.13 16.50
C ARG A 137 -12.35 0.73 16.94
N GLY A 138 -12.08 0.61 18.25
CA GLY A 138 -10.77 0.17 18.75
C GLY A 138 -10.41 -1.25 18.31
N GLN A 139 -11.37 -2.20 18.34
CA GLN A 139 -11.14 -3.57 17.87
C GLN A 139 -10.87 -3.61 16.36
N PHE A 140 -11.69 -2.92 15.58
CA PHE A 140 -11.53 -2.90 14.13
C PHE A 140 -10.26 -2.15 13.70
N SER A 141 -9.86 -1.08 14.39
CA SER A 141 -8.59 -0.41 14.18
C SER A 141 -7.41 -1.35 14.46
N GLY A 142 -7.47 -2.15 15.53
CA GLY A 142 -6.45 -3.17 15.80
C GLY A 142 -6.37 -4.23 14.71
N ILE A 143 -7.52 -4.72 14.21
CA ILE A 143 -7.54 -5.68 13.10
C ILE A 143 -6.98 -5.05 11.82
N LEU A 144 -7.29 -3.79 11.53
CA LEU A 144 -6.76 -3.08 10.38
C LEU A 144 -5.22 -3.05 10.41
N GLN A 145 -4.62 -2.83 11.60
CA GLN A 145 -3.17 -2.83 11.76
C GLN A 145 -2.51 -4.20 11.54
N VAL A 146 -3.24 -5.30 11.72
CA VAL A 146 -2.74 -6.64 11.35
C VAL A 146 -2.45 -6.74 9.85
N GLY A 147 -3.17 -5.98 9.01
CA GLY A 147 -2.91 -5.88 7.58
C GLY A 147 -1.46 -5.53 7.24
N TYR A 148 -0.82 -4.66 8.05
CA TYR A 148 0.60 -4.31 7.86
C TYR A 148 1.53 -5.53 8.02
N SER A 149 1.31 -6.34 9.05
CA SER A 149 2.07 -7.57 9.27
C SER A 149 1.79 -8.63 8.21
N LEU A 150 0.54 -8.73 7.74
CA LEU A 150 0.17 -9.61 6.63
C LEU A 150 0.86 -9.17 5.33
N GLY A 151 0.91 -7.88 5.04
CA GLY A 151 1.62 -7.34 3.89
C GLY A 151 3.11 -7.69 3.90
N TYR A 152 3.76 -7.56 5.06
CA TYR A 152 5.15 -8.00 5.22
C TYR A 152 5.32 -9.51 4.96
N LEU A 153 4.44 -10.34 5.53
CA LEU A 153 4.47 -11.78 5.32
C LEU A 153 4.32 -12.14 3.83
N LEU A 154 3.35 -11.51 3.15
CA LEU A 154 3.13 -11.71 1.71
C LEU A 154 4.35 -11.27 0.89
N ALA A 155 4.98 -10.14 1.22
CA ALA A 155 6.20 -9.67 0.57
C ALA A 155 7.36 -10.64 0.76
N ALA A 156 7.54 -11.18 1.96
CA ALA A 156 8.57 -12.18 2.25
C ALA A 156 8.33 -13.49 1.48
N LEU A 157 7.08 -13.94 1.39
CA LEU A 157 6.72 -15.12 0.60
C LEU A 157 6.92 -14.87 -0.91
N ALA A 158 6.52 -13.71 -1.42
CA ALA A 158 6.74 -13.35 -2.81
C ALA A 158 8.26 -13.29 -3.14
N PHE A 159 9.05 -12.68 -2.26
CA PHE A 159 10.51 -12.65 -2.40
C PHE A 159 11.09 -14.07 -2.42
N LEU A 160 10.69 -14.93 -1.49
CA LEU A 160 11.15 -16.32 -1.44
C LEU A 160 10.81 -17.08 -2.73
N LEU A 161 9.57 -16.98 -3.20
CA LEU A 161 9.11 -17.71 -4.38
C LEU A 161 9.75 -17.18 -5.68
N VAL A 162 9.74 -15.87 -5.87
CA VAL A 162 10.19 -15.24 -7.12
C VAL A 162 11.71 -15.24 -7.19
N HIS A 163 12.39 -14.84 -6.14
CA HIS A 163 13.85 -14.68 -6.13
C HIS A 163 14.57 -15.96 -5.76
N SER A 164 14.26 -16.57 -4.60
CA SER A 164 15.02 -17.71 -4.08
C SER A 164 14.68 -19.03 -4.76
N VAL A 165 13.41 -19.26 -5.15
CA VAL A 165 12.99 -20.52 -5.79
C VAL A 165 13.05 -20.42 -7.31
N ALA A 166 12.54 -19.35 -7.90
CA ALA A 166 12.49 -19.17 -9.36
C ALA A 166 13.77 -18.51 -9.93
N GLY A 167 14.63 -17.93 -9.08
CA GLY A 167 15.86 -17.26 -9.52
C GLY A 167 15.64 -16.01 -10.39
N LEU A 168 14.46 -15.41 -10.28
CA LEU A 168 14.07 -14.26 -11.10
C LEU A 168 14.60 -12.95 -10.49
N SER A 169 14.84 -11.96 -11.35
CA SER A 169 15.29 -10.61 -10.94
C SER A 169 14.26 -9.90 -10.07
N TRP A 170 14.71 -8.97 -9.22
CA TRP A 170 13.89 -8.06 -8.42
C TRP A 170 12.80 -7.34 -9.23
N ARG A 171 13.01 -7.13 -10.53
CA ARG A 171 12.03 -6.49 -11.43
C ARG A 171 10.70 -7.23 -11.49
N TRP A 172 10.71 -8.55 -11.40
CA TRP A 172 9.48 -9.36 -11.38
C TRP A 172 8.65 -9.13 -10.12
N LEU A 173 9.30 -8.82 -8.98
CA LEU A 173 8.59 -8.48 -7.74
C LEU A 173 7.80 -7.18 -7.89
N PHE A 174 8.35 -6.18 -8.58
CA PHE A 174 7.60 -4.97 -8.92
C PHE A 174 6.44 -5.22 -9.90
N GLY A 175 6.50 -6.29 -10.67
CA GLY A 175 5.35 -6.74 -11.47
C GLY A 175 4.12 -7.05 -10.62
N LEU A 176 4.32 -7.49 -9.36
CA LEU A 176 3.24 -7.77 -8.43
C LEU A 176 2.56 -6.51 -7.87
N SER A 177 3.14 -5.33 -8.05
CA SER A 177 2.54 -4.03 -7.64
C SER A 177 1.23 -3.70 -8.39
N LEU A 178 0.86 -4.47 -9.40
CA LEU A 178 -0.47 -4.37 -10.03
C LEU A 178 -1.58 -5.08 -9.23
N LEU A 179 -1.22 -5.95 -8.29
CA LEU A 179 -2.21 -6.69 -7.50
C LEU A 179 -3.19 -5.78 -6.73
N PRO A 180 -2.75 -4.67 -6.08
CA PRO A 180 -3.67 -3.76 -5.41
C PRO A 180 -4.76 -3.22 -6.33
N ALA A 181 -4.42 -2.81 -7.55
CA ALA A 181 -5.41 -2.33 -8.52
C ALA A 181 -6.41 -3.43 -8.92
N LEU A 182 -5.94 -4.66 -9.10
CA LEU A 182 -6.81 -5.80 -9.46
C LEU A 182 -7.77 -6.20 -8.33
N VAL A 183 -7.37 -5.98 -7.07
CA VAL A 183 -8.17 -6.32 -5.90
C VAL A 183 -9.16 -5.20 -5.53
N SER A 184 -8.85 -3.94 -5.87
CA SER A 184 -9.66 -2.76 -5.52
C SER A 184 -10.73 -2.40 -6.55
N LEU A 185 -10.65 -2.92 -7.76
CA LEU A 185 -11.63 -2.77 -8.85
C LEU A 185 -12.77 -3.79 -8.72
#